data_70eecf2a2edf7e4871d68dfeae21ceba
#
_entry.id   70eecf2a2edf7e4871d68dfeae21ceba
#
_cell.length_a   1.000
_cell.length_b   1.000
_cell.length_c   1.000
_cell.angle_alpha   90.00
_cell.angle_beta   90.00
_cell.angle_gamma   90.00
#
_symmetry.space_group_name_H-M   'P 1'
#
loop_
_entity.id
_entity.type
_entity.pdbx_description
1 polymer ?
#
loop_
_entity_poly.entity_id
_entity_poly.type
_entity_poly.pdbx_seq_one_letter_code
_entity_poly.pdbx_strand_id
1 'polypeptide(L)'
;MPEMQSLAPENIRLVIWDMDETFWQGTLTEGGIVLNARNIAIVRTLAARGIVSSVCSKNDLDKVRAELEYADIWDYFVFPRVGWEPKGAMIRSIVEASQLRPETILFIDDNPSNLNEALHVNPGLQIAGPECLEDLLADARFQGKDDRQLSRLEQYRVLDKKHLDRGQFGEGSREFLRQSEIQISFHHDVLEQFERVHELINRTNQLNFTKQRLPEDRVAARDILARELARNINTIAAYIKVSDKYGDYGIVGFYMTVKPNHKEGRRIEHLLFSCRCLNMGVEQFVYQKMGTAKIAIAGEVVSKLATREVIDWLTVVEDASKRVEGRRTTDALLCFRGACELDQVTHYLAHRYSMAREFPFPYKGWGVAMPAAQFATAYKALQQPEHRILLDRLPGLHPKVLQSLIFNGGADVYVLSFSIEPQWTHFRYKPTGVVVPLKLNHSAHMSNVRLTTTSYAQMKASTSIDWTDDEWQWFQDSFEECGQFESL
;
A
#
# COMPACT_ATOMS: atom_id res chain seq x y z
N MET A 1 5.02 -6.27 -43.58
CA MET A 1 4.91 -7.22 -42.47
C MET A 1 5.93 -6.80 -41.44
N PRO A 2 5.54 -6.38 -40.20
CA PRO A 2 6.52 -6.14 -39.18
C PRO A 2 7.09 -7.49 -38.74
N GLU A 3 8.41 -7.57 -38.71
CA GLU A 3 9.16 -8.70 -38.16
C GLU A 3 8.70 -8.94 -36.72
N MET A 4 8.10 -10.12 -36.47
CA MET A 4 7.97 -10.63 -35.10
C MET A 4 9.35 -10.86 -34.55
N GLN A 5 9.85 -9.94 -33.71
CA GLN A 5 10.98 -10.20 -32.85
C GLN A 5 10.63 -11.41 -32.01
N SER A 6 11.33 -12.52 -32.23
CA SER A 6 11.31 -13.70 -31.40
C SER A 6 11.83 -13.29 -30.02
N LEU A 7 10.93 -12.90 -29.11
CA LEU A 7 11.24 -12.75 -27.70
C LEU A 7 11.70 -14.13 -27.20
N ALA A 8 12.86 -14.19 -26.56
CA ALA A 8 13.31 -15.40 -25.90
C ALA A 8 12.20 -15.92 -24.96
N PRO A 9 11.94 -17.24 -24.93
CA PRO A 9 10.88 -17.80 -24.10
C PRO A 9 11.11 -17.41 -22.62
N GLU A 10 10.04 -16.93 -21.96
CA GLU A 10 10.10 -16.51 -20.58
C GLU A 10 10.31 -17.70 -19.62
N ASN A 11 10.87 -17.40 -18.44
CA ASN A 11 11.04 -18.38 -17.38
C ASN A 11 9.71 -18.95 -16.93
N ILE A 12 9.62 -20.26 -16.79
CA ILE A 12 8.41 -20.96 -16.36
C ILE A 12 8.16 -20.76 -14.86
N ARG A 13 6.90 -20.58 -14.52
CA ARG A 13 6.39 -20.41 -13.15
C ARG A 13 5.33 -21.45 -12.77
N LEU A 14 4.65 -22.00 -13.78
CA LEU A 14 3.65 -23.04 -13.63
C LEU A 14 3.79 -24.06 -14.76
N VAL A 15 3.73 -25.35 -14.43
CA VAL A 15 3.63 -26.44 -15.39
C VAL A 15 2.25 -27.07 -15.27
N ILE A 16 1.49 -27.12 -16.35
CA ILE A 16 0.21 -27.82 -16.44
C ILE A 16 0.44 -29.17 -17.09
N TRP A 17 0.01 -30.22 -16.42
CA TRP A 17 0.22 -31.58 -16.83
C TRP A 17 -1.07 -32.21 -17.35
N ASP A 18 -1.04 -32.78 -18.53
CA ASP A 18 -1.99 -33.84 -18.83
C ASP A 18 -1.61 -35.13 -18.09
N MET A 19 -2.54 -36.03 -17.91
CA MET A 19 -2.32 -37.25 -17.13
C MET A 19 -2.04 -38.47 -18.00
N ASP A 20 -2.98 -38.91 -18.79
CA ASP A 20 -2.87 -40.13 -19.60
C ASP A 20 -1.75 -39.99 -20.67
N GLU A 21 -0.92 -41.02 -20.83
CA GLU A 21 0.22 -41.06 -21.77
C GLU A 21 1.20 -39.87 -21.65
N THR A 22 1.00 -39.02 -20.62
CA THR A 22 1.85 -37.84 -20.35
C THR A 22 2.49 -37.91 -18.96
N PHE A 23 1.70 -37.78 -17.88
CA PHE A 23 2.22 -37.90 -16.51
C PHE A 23 2.49 -39.33 -16.09
N TRP A 24 1.62 -40.23 -16.49
CA TRP A 24 1.76 -41.66 -16.33
C TRP A 24 1.59 -42.39 -17.69
N GLN A 25 1.97 -43.64 -17.74
CA GLN A 25 1.72 -44.53 -18.91
C GLN A 25 0.37 -45.19 -18.78
N GLY A 26 -0.35 -45.31 -19.90
CA GLY A 26 -1.67 -45.88 -19.96
C GLY A 26 -2.79 -44.87 -19.77
N THR A 27 -4.01 -45.33 -19.92
CA THR A 27 -5.24 -44.55 -19.82
C THR A 27 -6.04 -45.02 -18.62
N LEU A 28 -6.37 -44.12 -17.71
CA LEU A 28 -6.99 -44.41 -16.41
C LEU A 28 -8.31 -45.21 -16.55
N THR A 29 -9.04 -45.03 -17.65
CA THR A 29 -10.33 -45.66 -17.92
C THR A 29 -10.25 -46.94 -18.73
N GLU A 30 -9.10 -47.29 -19.35
CA GLU A 30 -9.01 -48.34 -20.39
C GLU A 30 -8.01 -49.46 -20.07
N GLY A 31 -7.55 -49.65 -18.88
CA GLY A 31 -6.69 -50.79 -18.58
C GLY A 31 -5.69 -50.57 -17.45
N GLY A 32 -5.84 -49.46 -16.78
CA GLY A 32 -4.98 -49.07 -15.67
C GLY A 32 -3.76 -48.26 -16.11
N ILE A 33 -3.09 -47.73 -15.14
CA ILE A 33 -1.94 -46.80 -15.31
C ILE A 33 -0.68 -47.37 -14.67
N VAL A 34 0.47 -46.92 -15.16
CA VAL A 34 1.77 -47.12 -14.51
C VAL A 34 2.35 -45.75 -14.18
N LEU A 35 2.42 -45.47 -12.90
CA LEU A 35 2.99 -44.21 -12.40
C LEU A 35 4.46 -44.11 -12.81
N ASN A 36 4.86 -42.91 -13.30
CA ASN A 36 6.22 -42.64 -13.68
C ASN A 36 6.97 -41.94 -12.51
N ALA A 37 7.83 -42.67 -11.82
CA ALA A 37 8.60 -42.16 -10.69
C ALA A 37 9.47 -40.91 -11.05
N ARG A 38 9.92 -40.84 -12.32
CA ARG A 38 10.67 -39.67 -12.81
C ARG A 38 9.79 -38.42 -12.84
N ASN A 39 8.56 -38.51 -13.34
CA ASN A 39 7.65 -37.37 -13.42
C ASN A 39 7.27 -36.87 -12.02
N ILE A 40 7.07 -37.79 -11.07
CA ILE A 40 6.89 -37.46 -9.65
C ILE A 40 8.09 -36.70 -9.10
N ALA A 41 9.32 -37.15 -9.39
CA ALA A 41 10.55 -36.46 -8.97
C ALA A 41 10.70 -35.07 -9.62
N ILE A 42 10.27 -34.93 -10.89
CA ILE A 42 10.26 -33.64 -11.59
C ILE A 42 9.34 -32.64 -10.85
N VAL A 43 8.08 -33.03 -10.52
CA VAL A 43 7.13 -32.17 -9.81
C VAL A 43 7.69 -31.72 -8.47
N ARG A 44 8.27 -32.62 -7.69
CA ARG A 44 8.91 -32.27 -6.40
C ARG A 44 10.08 -31.32 -6.57
N THR A 45 10.91 -31.54 -7.60
CA THR A 45 12.05 -30.68 -7.90
C THR A 45 11.61 -29.28 -8.34
N LEU A 46 10.59 -29.19 -9.20
CA LEU A 46 10.00 -27.93 -9.64
C LEU A 46 9.47 -27.14 -8.45
N ALA A 47 8.74 -27.79 -7.54
CA ALA A 47 8.23 -27.16 -6.33
C ALA A 47 9.35 -26.59 -5.46
N ALA A 48 10.46 -27.34 -5.27
CA ALA A 48 11.64 -26.86 -4.54
C ALA A 48 12.38 -25.71 -5.26
N ARG A 49 12.12 -25.50 -6.55
CA ARG A 49 12.57 -24.34 -7.33
C ARG A 49 11.54 -23.20 -7.38
N GLY A 50 10.44 -23.31 -6.62
CA GLY A 50 9.35 -22.33 -6.63
C GLY A 50 8.57 -22.29 -7.94
N ILE A 51 8.55 -23.39 -8.69
CA ILE A 51 7.71 -23.60 -9.88
C ILE A 51 6.60 -24.55 -9.49
N VAL A 52 5.34 -24.10 -9.59
CA VAL A 52 4.19 -24.90 -9.17
C VAL A 52 3.67 -25.77 -10.32
N SER A 53 2.92 -26.82 -9.99
CA SER A 53 2.31 -27.73 -10.95
C SER A 53 0.78 -27.68 -10.86
N SER A 54 0.10 -27.90 -11.98
CA SER A 54 -1.35 -28.06 -12.07
C SER A 54 -1.71 -29.27 -12.95
N VAL A 55 -2.92 -29.75 -12.84
CA VAL A 55 -3.46 -30.83 -13.66
C VAL A 55 -4.51 -30.29 -14.63
N CYS A 56 -4.43 -30.67 -15.90
CA CYS A 56 -5.49 -30.46 -16.89
C CYS A 56 -5.76 -31.78 -17.67
N SER A 57 -6.76 -32.53 -17.29
CA SER A 57 -7.02 -33.86 -17.87
C SER A 57 -8.47 -34.11 -18.19
N LYS A 58 -8.73 -34.82 -19.27
CA LYS A 58 -10.06 -35.35 -19.65
C LYS A 58 -10.29 -36.67 -18.95
N ASN A 59 -10.64 -36.62 -17.68
CA ASN A 59 -10.79 -37.78 -16.80
C ASN A 59 -11.85 -37.53 -15.71
N ASP A 60 -12.03 -38.52 -14.86
CA ASP A 60 -12.79 -38.40 -13.62
C ASP A 60 -11.89 -37.84 -12.50
N LEU A 61 -12.32 -36.75 -11.87
CA LEU A 61 -11.53 -36.04 -10.85
C LEU A 61 -11.21 -36.93 -9.65
N ASP A 62 -12.18 -37.68 -9.14
CA ASP A 62 -12.00 -38.49 -7.93
C ASP A 62 -11.00 -39.62 -8.18
N LYS A 63 -11.01 -40.20 -9.38
CA LYS A 63 -10.06 -41.24 -9.78
C LYS A 63 -8.65 -40.70 -9.94
N VAL A 64 -8.49 -39.57 -10.67
CA VAL A 64 -7.17 -38.90 -10.82
C VAL A 64 -6.62 -38.53 -9.46
N ARG A 65 -7.45 -37.97 -8.60
CA ARG A 65 -7.06 -37.60 -7.25
C ARG A 65 -6.61 -38.82 -6.43
N ALA A 66 -7.35 -39.90 -6.46
CA ALA A 66 -7.00 -41.13 -5.72
C ALA A 66 -5.63 -41.67 -6.12
N GLU A 67 -5.29 -41.67 -7.41
CA GLU A 67 -3.98 -42.13 -7.90
C GLU A 67 -2.85 -41.20 -7.48
N LEU A 68 -3.07 -39.88 -7.54
CA LEU A 68 -2.06 -38.91 -7.12
C LEU A 68 -1.90 -38.85 -5.59
N GLU A 69 -2.95 -39.09 -4.80
CA GLU A 69 -2.89 -39.29 -3.35
C GLU A 69 -2.15 -40.57 -2.99
N TYR A 70 -2.40 -41.66 -3.69
CA TYR A 70 -1.66 -42.91 -3.51
C TYR A 70 -0.16 -42.74 -3.77
N ALA A 71 0.21 -41.90 -4.73
CA ALA A 71 1.59 -41.56 -5.04
C ALA A 71 2.21 -40.51 -4.12
N ASP A 72 1.49 -39.99 -3.13
CA ASP A 72 1.92 -38.92 -2.21
C ASP A 72 2.38 -37.67 -2.99
N ILE A 73 1.63 -37.27 -4.04
CA ILE A 73 1.97 -36.16 -4.92
C ILE A 73 0.80 -35.18 -5.16
N TRP A 74 -0.43 -35.52 -4.78
CA TRP A 74 -1.60 -34.67 -4.98
C TRP A 74 -1.40 -33.26 -4.41
N ASP A 75 -0.82 -33.16 -3.24
CA ASP A 75 -0.58 -31.89 -2.54
C ASP A 75 0.43 -30.95 -3.24
N TYR A 76 1.09 -31.41 -4.29
CA TYR A 76 1.97 -30.59 -5.12
C TYR A 76 1.24 -29.93 -6.29
N PHE A 77 -0.02 -30.27 -6.53
CA PHE A 77 -0.82 -29.69 -7.60
C PHE A 77 -1.78 -28.62 -7.05
N VAL A 78 -1.92 -27.55 -7.81
CA VAL A 78 -2.79 -26.41 -7.52
C VAL A 78 -3.70 -26.13 -8.71
N PHE A 79 -4.92 -25.66 -8.47
CA PHE A 79 -5.94 -25.37 -9.49
C PHE A 79 -6.23 -26.52 -10.46
N PRO A 80 -6.35 -27.78 -10.02
CA PRO A 80 -6.59 -28.89 -10.93
C PRO A 80 -7.91 -28.70 -11.71
N ARG A 81 -7.88 -29.00 -13.00
CA ARG A 81 -9.04 -29.01 -13.87
C ARG A 81 -9.10 -30.39 -14.52
N VAL A 82 -9.99 -31.20 -14.00
CA VAL A 82 -10.24 -32.57 -14.50
C VAL A 82 -11.71 -32.69 -14.84
N GLY A 83 -12.01 -33.01 -16.07
CA GLY A 83 -13.38 -33.09 -16.60
C GLY A 83 -13.37 -33.26 -18.11
N TRP A 84 -14.56 -33.28 -18.71
CA TRP A 84 -14.75 -33.56 -20.15
C TRP A 84 -14.85 -32.29 -21.01
N GLU A 85 -14.55 -31.14 -20.43
CA GLU A 85 -14.57 -29.87 -21.14
C GLU A 85 -13.36 -29.75 -22.12
N PRO A 86 -13.45 -28.86 -23.12
CA PRO A 86 -12.32 -28.54 -23.98
C PRO A 86 -11.10 -28.10 -23.18
N LYS A 87 -9.90 -28.62 -23.50
CA LYS A 87 -8.66 -28.32 -22.74
C LYS A 87 -8.29 -26.85 -22.77
N GLY A 88 -8.53 -26.17 -23.89
CA GLY A 88 -8.28 -24.72 -23.99
C GLY A 88 -9.05 -23.91 -22.95
N ALA A 89 -10.30 -24.24 -22.68
CA ALA A 89 -11.14 -23.59 -21.68
C ALA A 89 -10.68 -23.92 -20.24
N MET A 90 -10.38 -25.20 -19.97
CA MET A 90 -9.85 -25.63 -18.67
C MET A 90 -8.54 -24.93 -18.33
N ILE A 91 -7.62 -24.84 -19.31
CA ILE A 91 -6.35 -24.14 -19.14
C ILE A 91 -6.56 -22.64 -18.91
N ARG A 92 -7.49 -21.99 -19.62
CA ARG A 92 -7.84 -20.60 -19.37
C ARG A 92 -8.27 -20.39 -17.91
N SER A 93 -9.08 -21.28 -17.38
CA SER A 93 -9.48 -21.24 -15.96
C SER A 93 -8.30 -21.38 -15.01
N ILE A 94 -7.28 -22.21 -15.33
CA ILE A 94 -6.06 -22.35 -14.54
C ILE A 94 -5.23 -21.05 -14.62
N VAL A 95 -5.06 -20.47 -15.81
CA VAL A 95 -4.34 -19.20 -16.03
C VAL A 95 -4.97 -18.08 -15.21
N GLU A 96 -6.28 -17.93 -15.26
CA GLU A 96 -7.03 -16.93 -14.50
C GLU A 96 -6.92 -17.15 -12.98
N ALA A 97 -7.09 -18.39 -12.51
CA ALA A 97 -7.00 -18.74 -11.09
C ALA A 97 -5.59 -18.53 -10.53
N SER A 98 -4.56 -18.90 -11.30
CA SER A 98 -3.15 -18.74 -10.91
C SER A 98 -2.67 -17.29 -10.99
N GLN A 99 -3.37 -16.42 -11.73
CA GLN A 99 -3.02 -15.02 -11.98
C GLN A 99 -1.63 -14.86 -12.61
N LEU A 100 -1.20 -15.85 -13.37
CA LEU A 100 0.05 -15.85 -14.12
C LEU A 100 -0.20 -15.43 -15.57
N ARG A 101 0.85 -14.87 -16.19
CA ARG A 101 0.80 -14.60 -17.63
C ARG A 101 0.99 -15.90 -18.41
N PRO A 102 0.27 -16.12 -19.52
CA PRO A 102 0.39 -17.34 -20.33
C PRO A 102 1.84 -17.66 -20.72
N GLU A 103 2.68 -16.65 -21.01
CA GLU A 103 4.08 -16.82 -21.42
C GLU A 103 4.95 -17.46 -20.34
N THR A 104 4.50 -17.47 -19.09
CA THR A 104 5.23 -18.07 -17.95
C THR A 104 4.66 -19.45 -17.57
N ILE A 105 3.79 -20.00 -18.39
CA ILE A 105 3.11 -21.29 -18.16
C ILE A 105 3.49 -22.25 -19.28
N LEU A 106 3.88 -23.47 -18.93
CA LEU A 106 4.08 -24.58 -19.86
C LEU A 106 2.91 -25.56 -19.71
N PHE A 107 2.28 -25.94 -20.80
CA PHE A 107 1.34 -27.05 -20.86
C PHE A 107 1.98 -28.24 -21.59
N ILE A 108 1.90 -29.43 -20.97
CA ILE A 108 2.47 -30.67 -21.49
C ILE A 108 1.32 -31.65 -21.76
N ASP A 109 1.24 -32.18 -22.98
CA ASP A 109 0.20 -33.11 -23.43
C ASP A 109 0.75 -33.96 -24.60
N ASP A 110 0.44 -35.22 -24.66
CA ASP A 110 0.87 -36.11 -25.73
C ASP A 110 0.11 -35.89 -27.06
N ASN A 111 -1.07 -35.23 -26.98
CA ASN A 111 -1.92 -35.02 -28.14
C ASN A 111 -1.70 -33.60 -28.74
N PRO A 112 -1.14 -33.53 -29.98
CA PRO A 112 -0.91 -32.23 -30.64
C PRO A 112 -2.19 -31.39 -30.84
N SER A 113 -3.35 -32.02 -30.94
CA SER A 113 -4.63 -31.32 -31.10
C SER A 113 -4.98 -30.54 -29.81
N ASN A 114 -4.76 -31.15 -28.65
CA ASN A 114 -4.96 -30.49 -27.35
C ASN A 114 -3.97 -29.33 -27.16
N LEU A 115 -2.71 -29.51 -27.55
CA LEU A 115 -1.67 -28.47 -27.50
C LEU A 115 -2.06 -27.27 -28.36
N ASN A 116 -2.50 -27.49 -29.60
CA ASN A 116 -2.90 -26.42 -30.51
C ASN A 116 -4.18 -25.72 -30.05
N GLU A 117 -5.16 -26.45 -29.52
CA GLU A 117 -6.37 -25.89 -28.92
C GLU A 117 -6.03 -25.00 -27.74
N ALA A 118 -5.17 -25.48 -26.85
CA ALA A 118 -4.72 -24.73 -25.67
C ALA A 118 -4.03 -23.41 -26.05
N LEU A 119 -3.12 -23.44 -27.03
CA LEU A 119 -2.41 -22.27 -27.53
C LEU A 119 -3.35 -21.27 -28.22
N HIS A 120 -4.31 -21.76 -29.02
CA HIS A 120 -5.29 -20.91 -29.69
C HIS A 120 -6.16 -20.13 -28.69
N VAL A 121 -6.61 -20.83 -27.63
CA VAL A 121 -7.47 -20.22 -26.59
C VAL A 121 -6.69 -19.34 -25.62
N ASN A 122 -5.40 -19.61 -25.41
CA ASN A 122 -4.51 -18.90 -24.48
C ASN A 122 -3.25 -18.42 -25.23
N PRO A 123 -3.32 -17.32 -25.99
CA PRO A 123 -2.18 -16.81 -26.73
C PRO A 123 -0.98 -16.50 -25.79
N GLY A 124 0.21 -16.94 -26.20
CA GLY A 124 1.43 -16.80 -25.41
C GLY A 124 1.76 -18.01 -24.51
N LEU A 125 0.81 -18.95 -24.33
CA LEU A 125 1.06 -20.20 -23.59
C LEU A 125 2.22 -20.97 -24.23
N GLN A 126 3.15 -21.46 -23.42
CA GLN A 126 4.18 -22.40 -23.91
C GLN A 126 3.59 -23.81 -23.92
N ILE A 127 3.87 -24.56 -24.98
CA ILE A 127 3.34 -25.94 -25.14
C ILE A 127 4.48 -26.90 -25.49
N ALA A 128 4.38 -28.15 -25.04
CA ALA A 128 5.33 -29.20 -25.39
C ALA A 128 4.70 -30.59 -25.31
N GLY A 129 5.25 -31.55 -26.04
CA GLY A 129 4.95 -32.96 -25.85
C GLY A 129 5.75 -33.57 -24.69
N PRO A 130 5.43 -34.84 -24.29
CA PRO A 130 6.08 -35.54 -23.18
C PRO A 130 7.57 -35.75 -23.36
N GLU A 131 8.10 -35.66 -24.56
CA GLU A 131 9.52 -35.76 -24.87
C GLU A 131 10.35 -34.65 -24.19
N CYS A 132 9.75 -33.49 -23.92
CA CYS A 132 10.42 -32.40 -23.22
C CYS A 132 10.88 -32.77 -21.79
N LEU A 133 10.24 -33.78 -21.19
CA LEU A 133 10.51 -34.20 -19.82
C LEU A 133 11.92 -34.81 -19.67
N GLU A 134 12.55 -35.24 -20.76
CA GLU A 134 13.92 -35.79 -20.71
C GLU A 134 14.94 -34.78 -20.20
N ASP A 135 14.85 -33.52 -20.65
CA ASP A 135 15.82 -32.48 -20.35
C ASP A 135 15.19 -31.29 -19.61
N LEU A 136 13.93 -31.39 -19.16
CA LEU A 136 13.17 -30.28 -18.58
C LEU A 136 13.89 -29.61 -17.41
N LEU A 137 14.47 -30.38 -16.50
CA LEU A 137 15.17 -29.85 -15.33
C LEU A 137 16.53 -29.21 -15.66
N ALA A 138 17.11 -29.50 -16.83
CA ALA A 138 18.32 -28.90 -17.33
C ALA A 138 18.10 -27.60 -18.11
N ASP A 139 16.87 -27.40 -18.61
CA ASP A 139 16.50 -26.17 -19.33
C ASP A 139 16.55 -24.94 -18.41
N ALA A 140 17.22 -23.88 -18.87
CA ALA A 140 17.40 -22.63 -18.13
C ALA A 140 16.07 -21.98 -17.67
N ARG A 141 14.97 -22.17 -18.41
CA ARG A 141 13.64 -21.66 -18.06
C ARG A 141 13.09 -22.25 -16.76
N PHE A 142 13.56 -23.41 -16.31
CA PHE A 142 13.12 -24.12 -15.10
C PHE A 142 14.11 -24.05 -13.94
N GLN A 143 15.08 -23.16 -13.98
CA GLN A 143 16.02 -22.96 -12.87
C GLN A 143 15.32 -22.45 -11.61
N GLY A 144 14.34 -21.58 -11.77
CA GLY A 144 13.55 -21.04 -10.66
C GLY A 144 14.38 -20.33 -9.60
N LYS A 145 14.02 -20.53 -8.34
CA LYS A 145 14.71 -20.03 -7.14
C LYS A 145 14.83 -21.16 -6.12
N ASP A 146 15.77 -21.07 -5.17
CA ASP A 146 15.78 -21.98 -4.02
C ASP A 146 14.55 -21.74 -3.13
N ASP A 147 13.61 -22.68 -3.14
CA ASP A 147 12.39 -22.68 -2.35
C ASP A 147 12.12 -24.06 -1.71
N ARG A 148 13.17 -24.61 -1.05
CA ARG A 148 13.08 -25.93 -0.39
C ARG A 148 12.03 -26.00 0.71
N GLN A 149 11.59 -24.84 1.20
CA GLN A 149 10.48 -24.75 2.18
C GLN A 149 9.10 -24.77 1.51
N LEU A 150 9.04 -24.90 0.18
CA LEU A 150 7.81 -24.91 -0.61
C LEU A 150 6.89 -23.70 -0.37
N SER A 151 7.48 -22.58 0.01
CA SER A 151 6.72 -21.37 0.39
C SER A 151 5.83 -20.87 -0.72
N ARG A 152 6.26 -21.05 -1.98
CA ARG A 152 5.46 -20.66 -3.14
C ARG A 152 4.31 -21.62 -3.38
N LEU A 153 4.52 -22.92 -3.24
CA LEU A 153 3.46 -23.91 -3.33
C LEU A 153 2.36 -23.62 -2.30
N GLU A 154 2.72 -23.39 -1.06
CA GLU A 154 1.76 -23.04 0.00
C GLU A 154 0.96 -21.77 -0.33
N GLN A 155 1.61 -20.73 -0.88
CA GLN A 155 0.91 -19.51 -1.32
C GLN A 155 -0.14 -19.80 -2.41
N TYR A 156 0.15 -20.69 -3.35
CA TYR A 156 -0.78 -21.07 -4.42
C TYR A 156 -1.91 -21.99 -3.92
N ARG A 157 -1.63 -22.83 -2.94
CA ARG A 157 -2.67 -23.65 -2.26
C ARG A 157 -3.71 -22.77 -1.55
N VAL A 158 -3.25 -21.71 -0.89
CA VAL A 158 -4.12 -20.69 -0.28
C VAL A 158 -5.02 -20.02 -1.34
N LEU A 159 -4.44 -19.64 -2.49
CA LEU A 159 -5.20 -19.07 -3.60
C LEU A 159 -6.21 -20.04 -4.20
N ASP A 160 -5.83 -21.31 -4.35
CA ASP A 160 -6.70 -22.36 -4.89
C ASP A 160 -7.92 -22.59 -3.98
N LYS A 161 -7.67 -22.78 -2.68
CA LYS A 161 -8.74 -22.91 -1.69
C LYS A 161 -9.70 -21.72 -1.71
N LYS A 162 -9.15 -20.52 -1.78
CA LYS A 162 -9.93 -19.27 -1.88
C LYS A 162 -10.76 -19.20 -3.17
N HIS A 163 -10.20 -19.66 -4.28
CA HIS A 163 -10.89 -19.69 -5.57
C HIS A 163 -12.09 -20.64 -5.53
N LEU A 164 -11.94 -21.82 -4.93
CA LEU A 164 -13.03 -22.79 -4.75
C LEU A 164 -14.15 -22.22 -3.88
N ASP A 165 -13.84 -21.62 -2.74
CA ASP A 165 -14.85 -21.03 -1.85
C ASP A 165 -15.55 -19.84 -2.51
N ARG A 166 -14.83 -19.01 -3.27
CA ARG A 166 -15.41 -17.87 -4.00
C ARG A 166 -16.47 -18.31 -5.01
N GLY A 167 -16.28 -19.44 -5.67
CA GLY A 167 -17.24 -20.01 -6.60
C GLY A 167 -18.61 -20.27 -5.98
N GLN A 168 -18.69 -20.52 -4.67
CA GLN A 168 -19.95 -20.76 -3.95
C GLN A 168 -20.75 -19.46 -3.69
N PHE A 169 -20.09 -18.29 -3.66
CA PHE A 169 -20.72 -17.00 -3.36
C PHE A 169 -21.06 -16.15 -4.59
N GLY A 170 -20.63 -16.56 -5.79
CA GLY A 170 -20.74 -15.78 -7.01
C GLY A 170 -19.61 -14.74 -7.17
N GLU A 171 -19.34 -14.33 -8.42
CA GLU A 171 -18.28 -13.39 -8.71
C GLU A 171 -18.53 -12.00 -8.10
N GLY A 172 -17.52 -11.46 -7.41
CA GLY A 172 -17.54 -10.11 -6.84
C GLY A 172 -18.33 -9.94 -5.54
N SER A 173 -18.72 -11.04 -4.87
CA SER A 173 -19.48 -10.98 -3.63
C SER A 173 -18.73 -10.28 -2.50
N ARG A 174 -19.24 -9.12 -2.04
CA ARG A 174 -18.73 -8.42 -0.85
C ARG A 174 -18.87 -9.27 0.42
N GLU A 175 -19.91 -10.08 0.47
CA GLU A 175 -20.14 -10.97 1.61
C GLU A 175 -19.00 -11.98 1.74
N PHE A 176 -18.54 -12.54 0.63
CA PHE A 176 -17.33 -13.38 0.63
C PHE A 176 -16.11 -12.66 1.20
N LEU A 177 -15.88 -11.38 0.80
CA LEU A 177 -14.75 -10.60 1.31
C LEU A 177 -14.87 -10.32 2.80
N ARG A 178 -16.07 -10.03 3.32
CA ARG A 178 -16.32 -9.87 4.77
C ARG A 178 -16.06 -11.15 5.53
N GLN A 179 -16.54 -12.27 5.01
CA GLN A 179 -16.34 -13.60 5.62
C GLN A 179 -14.90 -14.13 5.47
N SER A 180 -14.10 -13.51 4.61
CA SER A 180 -12.69 -13.88 4.46
C SER A 180 -11.80 -13.35 5.58
N GLU A 181 -12.29 -12.45 6.44
CA GLU A 181 -11.55 -11.89 7.59
C GLU A 181 -10.17 -11.34 7.20
N ILE A 182 -10.15 -10.49 6.17
CA ILE A 182 -8.90 -9.99 5.61
C ILE A 182 -8.23 -9.04 6.58
N GLN A 183 -6.98 -9.33 6.94
CA GLN A 183 -6.13 -8.53 7.80
C GLN A 183 -5.00 -7.90 6.98
N ILE A 184 -4.70 -6.65 7.27
CA ILE A 184 -3.66 -5.86 6.60
C ILE A 184 -2.76 -5.19 7.64
N SER A 185 -1.45 -5.18 7.40
CA SER A 185 -0.49 -4.45 8.23
C SER A 185 0.48 -3.63 7.39
N PHE A 186 0.93 -2.52 7.96
CA PHE A 186 1.84 -1.56 7.34
C PHE A 186 3.16 -1.56 8.11
N HIS A 187 4.26 -1.76 7.40
CA HIS A 187 5.59 -1.87 7.98
C HIS A 187 6.54 -0.86 7.34
N HIS A 188 7.29 -0.12 8.15
CA HIS A 188 8.11 0.99 7.69
C HIS A 188 9.61 0.68 7.64
N ASP A 189 10.03 -0.49 8.09
CA ASP A 189 11.39 -1.03 8.03
C ASP A 189 11.76 -1.56 6.63
N VAL A 190 11.48 -0.75 5.61
CA VAL A 190 11.54 -1.11 4.19
C VAL A 190 12.89 -1.68 3.76
N LEU A 191 13.99 -1.12 4.29
CA LEU A 191 15.33 -1.57 3.94
C LEU A 191 15.69 -2.94 4.55
N GLU A 192 15.02 -3.37 5.60
CA GLU A 192 15.19 -4.72 6.16
C GLU A 192 14.56 -5.78 5.25
N GLN A 193 13.50 -5.40 4.53
CA GLN A 193 12.81 -6.26 3.58
C GLN A 193 13.14 -5.92 2.11
N PHE A 194 14.31 -5.30 1.88
CA PHE A 194 14.70 -4.76 0.57
C PHE A 194 14.56 -5.78 -0.56
N GLU A 195 15.02 -7.03 -0.36
CA GLU A 195 14.98 -8.07 -1.39
C GLU A 195 13.57 -8.31 -1.93
N ARG A 196 12.60 -8.38 -1.02
CA ARG A 196 11.21 -8.59 -1.41
C ARG A 196 10.57 -7.33 -2.01
N VAL A 197 10.88 -6.17 -1.47
CA VAL A 197 10.41 -4.88 -2.01
C VAL A 197 10.96 -4.64 -3.41
N HIS A 198 12.26 -4.88 -3.63
CA HIS A 198 12.91 -4.80 -4.94
C HIS A 198 12.23 -5.75 -5.96
N GLU A 199 11.99 -7.00 -5.55
CA GLU A 199 11.28 -7.96 -6.40
C GLU A 199 9.88 -7.46 -6.78
N LEU A 200 9.13 -6.93 -5.83
CA LEU A 200 7.80 -6.36 -6.10
C LEU A 200 7.88 -5.20 -7.07
N ILE A 201 8.78 -4.24 -6.86
CA ILE A 201 8.94 -3.06 -7.72
C ILE A 201 9.26 -3.48 -9.15
N ASN A 202 10.18 -4.44 -9.34
CA ASN A 202 10.65 -4.80 -10.67
C ASN A 202 9.78 -5.83 -11.39
N ARG A 203 9.04 -6.69 -10.65
CA ARG A 203 8.25 -7.77 -11.27
C ARG A 203 6.76 -7.52 -11.34
N THR A 204 6.22 -6.59 -10.53
CA THR A 204 4.79 -6.29 -10.59
C THR A 204 4.49 -5.45 -11.83
N ASN A 205 3.51 -5.90 -12.60
CA ASN A 205 3.06 -5.16 -13.79
C ASN A 205 1.59 -4.74 -13.69
N GLN A 206 0.67 -5.69 -13.49
CA GLN A 206 -0.77 -5.45 -13.54
C GLN A 206 -1.27 -4.46 -12.47
N LEU A 207 -0.71 -4.52 -11.26
CA LEU A 207 -1.03 -3.64 -10.14
C LEU A 207 0.13 -2.73 -9.76
N ASN A 208 0.99 -2.33 -10.70
CA ASN A 208 1.98 -1.27 -10.51
C ASN A 208 1.44 0.01 -11.14
N PHE A 209 1.02 0.94 -10.32
CA PHE A 209 0.33 2.15 -10.76
C PHE A 209 1.28 3.23 -11.29
N THR A 210 2.53 3.24 -10.87
CA THR A 210 3.52 4.24 -11.28
C THR A 210 4.51 3.71 -12.33
N LYS A 211 4.57 2.39 -12.51
CA LYS A 211 5.50 1.68 -13.42
C LYS A 211 6.98 2.02 -13.22
N GLN A 212 7.32 2.71 -12.14
CA GLN A 212 8.72 2.97 -11.82
C GLN A 212 9.43 1.66 -11.45
N ARG A 213 10.71 1.55 -11.84
CA ARG A 213 11.57 0.39 -11.62
C ARG A 213 12.87 0.82 -10.94
N LEU A 214 13.47 -0.08 -10.20
CA LEU A 214 14.82 0.05 -9.68
C LEU A 214 15.80 -0.72 -10.57
N PRO A 215 17.11 -0.38 -10.55
CA PRO A 215 18.12 -1.18 -11.24
C PRO A 215 18.04 -2.66 -10.87
N GLU A 216 18.40 -3.54 -11.81
CA GLU A 216 18.51 -4.99 -11.54
C GLU A 216 19.69 -5.29 -10.58
N ASP A 217 20.76 -4.50 -10.63
CA ASP A 217 21.84 -4.56 -9.64
C ASP A 217 21.31 -4.18 -8.25
N ARG A 218 21.36 -5.13 -7.34
CA ARG A 218 20.76 -5.02 -6.01
C ARG A 218 21.45 -4.01 -5.11
N VAL A 219 22.77 -3.85 -5.27
CA VAL A 219 23.54 -2.90 -4.47
C VAL A 219 23.17 -1.48 -4.89
N ALA A 220 23.21 -1.19 -6.19
CA ALA A 220 22.81 0.09 -6.73
C ALA A 220 21.32 0.41 -6.42
N ALA A 221 20.43 -0.57 -6.53
CA ALA A 221 19.00 -0.42 -6.24
C ALA A 221 18.76 -0.10 -4.75
N ARG A 222 19.46 -0.78 -3.83
CA ARG A 222 19.37 -0.52 -2.39
C ARG A 222 19.85 0.89 -2.04
N ASP A 223 20.96 1.33 -2.64
CA ASP A 223 21.53 2.66 -2.42
C ASP A 223 20.60 3.76 -2.95
N ILE A 224 19.94 3.54 -4.09
CA ILE A 224 18.95 4.46 -4.62
C ILE A 224 17.75 4.55 -3.68
N LEU A 225 17.16 3.42 -3.28
CA LEU A 225 16.01 3.40 -2.39
C LEU A 225 16.34 4.03 -1.03
N ALA A 226 17.51 3.74 -0.46
CA ALA A 226 17.95 4.34 0.80
C ALA A 226 18.11 5.86 0.69
N ARG A 227 18.69 6.36 -0.41
CA ARG A 227 18.80 7.81 -0.67
C ARG A 227 17.43 8.48 -0.85
N GLU A 228 16.50 7.83 -1.56
CA GLU A 228 15.14 8.37 -1.72
C GLU A 228 14.40 8.43 -0.39
N LEU A 229 14.54 7.43 0.47
CA LEU A 229 13.95 7.41 1.82
C LEU A 229 14.53 8.51 2.71
N ALA A 230 15.85 8.77 2.60
CA ALA A 230 16.54 9.79 3.39
C ALA A 230 16.47 11.20 2.79
N ARG A 231 16.05 11.35 1.53
CA ARG A 231 16.10 12.60 0.78
C ARG A 231 15.29 13.72 1.40
N ASN A 232 14.17 13.40 2.00
CA ASN A 232 13.28 14.38 2.60
C ASN A 232 12.62 13.78 3.84
N ILE A 233 12.65 14.51 4.95
CA ILE A 233 11.96 14.12 6.18
C ILE A 233 10.46 13.81 5.97
N ASN A 234 9.86 14.32 4.91
CA ASN A 234 8.48 14.06 4.53
C ASN A 234 8.31 12.87 3.55
N THR A 235 9.36 12.09 3.30
CA THR A 235 9.24 10.83 2.57
C THR A 235 8.71 9.75 3.50
N ILE A 236 7.66 9.08 3.07
CA ILE A 236 7.03 7.98 3.82
C ILE A 236 6.91 6.79 2.90
N ALA A 237 7.40 5.65 3.36
CA ALA A 237 7.25 4.40 2.66
C ALA A 237 6.83 3.28 3.61
N ALA A 238 6.09 2.32 3.07
CA ALA A 238 5.78 1.09 3.78
C ALA A 238 5.62 -0.07 2.81
N TYR A 239 6.02 -1.24 3.25
CA TYR A 239 5.55 -2.48 2.65
C TYR A 239 4.32 -2.99 3.40
N ILE A 240 3.51 -3.77 2.70
CA ILE A 240 2.20 -4.20 3.14
C ILE A 240 2.16 -5.71 3.19
N LYS A 241 1.77 -6.25 4.35
CA LYS A 241 1.43 -7.67 4.50
C LYS A 241 -0.08 -7.82 4.54
N VAL A 242 -0.56 -8.94 4.02
CA VAL A 242 -1.97 -9.31 4.03
C VAL A 242 -2.10 -10.78 4.41
N SER A 243 -3.08 -11.09 5.24
CA SER A 243 -3.54 -12.44 5.51
C SER A 243 -5.07 -12.49 5.54
N ASP A 244 -5.64 -13.67 5.45
CA ASP A 244 -7.06 -13.90 5.65
C ASP A 244 -7.28 -15.29 6.29
N LYS A 245 -8.53 -15.74 6.39
CA LYS A 245 -8.84 -17.07 6.96
C LYS A 245 -8.23 -18.24 6.19
N TYR A 246 -7.80 -18.01 4.94
CA TYR A 246 -7.19 -19.04 4.10
C TYR A 246 -5.68 -19.13 4.31
N GLY A 247 -5.02 -18.03 4.70
CA GLY A 247 -3.59 -18.04 5.00
C GLY A 247 -2.91 -16.68 4.92
N ASP A 248 -1.57 -16.72 4.98
CA ASP A 248 -0.70 -15.56 4.89
C ASP A 248 -0.20 -15.38 3.44
N TYR A 249 -0.46 -14.19 2.87
CA TYR A 249 0.03 -13.82 1.52
C TYR A 249 1.43 -13.20 1.58
N GLY A 250 1.97 -12.97 2.77
CA GLY A 250 3.26 -12.31 3.00
C GLY A 250 3.26 -10.84 2.56
N ILE A 251 4.43 -10.36 2.14
CA ILE A 251 4.57 -8.98 1.63
C ILE A 251 3.97 -8.93 0.22
N VAL A 252 2.84 -8.24 0.09
CA VAL A 252 2.07 -8.14 -1.16
C VAL A 252 2.00 -6.74 -1.74
N GLY A 253 2.40 -5.70 -1.01
CA GLY A 253 2.35 -4.34 -1.51
C GLY A 253 3.52 -3.50 -1.03
N PHE A 254 3.76 -2.41 -1.76
CA PHE A 254 4.71 -1.37 -1.39
C PHE A 254 4.20 -0.02 -1.88
N TYR A 255 4.35 1.00 -1.05
CA TYR A 255 4.17 2.38 -1.47
C TYR A 255 5.27 3.29 -0.94
N MET A 256 5.53 4.37 -1.68
CA MET A 256 6.36 5.47 -1.26
C MET A 256 5.72 6.79 -1.67
N THR A 257 5.61 7.71 -0.73
CA THR A 257 5.07 9.05 -0.95
C THR A 257 6.08 10.11 -0.51
N VAL A 258 6.10 11.22 -1.22
CA VAL A 258 6.98 12.36 -0.94
C VAL A 258 6.13 13.62 -0.86
N LYS A 259 6.45 14.51 0.07
CA LYS A 259 5.93 15.89 0.10
C LYS A 259 7.11 16.84 -0.15
N PRO A 260 7.27 17.31 -1.38
CA PRO A 260 8.48 18.05 -1.77
C PRO A 260 8.70 19.32 -0.96
N ASN A 261 7.63 20.03 -0.59
CA ASN A 261 7.66 21.25 0.23
C ASN A 261 6.28 21.50 0.86
N HIS A 262 6.17 22.58 1.65
CA HIS A 262 4.93 22.92 2.36
C HIS A 262 3.79 23.40 1.43
N LYS A 263 4.11 23.87 0.24
CA LYS A 263 3.13 24.40 -0.73
C LYS A 263 2.56 23.31 -1.62
N GLU A 264 3.32 22.25 -1.84
CA GLU A 264 2.91 21.14 -2.68
C GLU A 264 2.25 20.03 -1.84
N GLY A 265 1.20 19.42 -2.41
CA GLY A 265 0.57 18.26 -1.81
C GLY A 265 1.48 17.03 -1.86
N ARG A 266 1.17 16.03 -1.04
CA ARG A 266 1.85 14.74 -1.05
C ARG A 266 1.68 14.05 -2.42
N ARG A 267 2.76 13.48 -2.96
CA ARG A 267 2.81 12.77 -4.23
C ARG A 267 3.21 11.32 -4.00
N ILE A 268 2.59 10.41 -4.72
CA ILE A 268 2.92 8.99 -4.70
C ILE A 268 3.99 8.72 -5.78
N GLU A 269 5.16 8.25 -5.36
CA GLU A 269 6.25 7.85 -6.24
C GLU A 269 6.17 6.36 -6.58
N HIS A 270 5.85 5.52 -5.61
CA HIS A 270 5.59 4.10 -5.82
C HIS A 270 4.25 3.71 -5.21
N LEU A 271 3.45 2.98 -5.96
CA LEU A 271 2.27 2.28 -5.46
C LEU A 271 2.08 1.02 -6.29
N LEU A 272 2.27 -0.11 -5.65
CA LEU A 272 2.19 -1.40 -6.35
C LEU A 272 1.81 -2.54 -5.41
N PHE A 273 1.14 -3.55 -5.99
CA PHE A 273 0.64 -4.71 -5.27
C PHE A 273 0.84 -5.98 -6.07
N SER A 274 1.13 -7.08 -5.40
CA SER A 274 1.16 -8.41 -5.98
C SER A 274 -0.23 -8.81 -6.49
N CYS A 275 -0.29 -9.53 -7.61
CA CYS A 275 -1.55 -10.08 -8.12
C CYS A 275 -2.26 -10.99 -7.10
N ARG A 276 -1.56 -11.53 -6.10
CA ARG A 276 -2.13 -12.36 -5.03
C ARG A 276 -3.24 -11.69 -4.22
N CYS A 277 -3.24 -10.36 -4.14
CA CYS A 277 -4.30 -9.59 -3.49
C CYS A 277 -5.30 -8.95 -4.48
N LEU A 278 -5.27 -9.35 -5.76
CA LEU A 278 -6.21 -8.86 -6.76
C LEU A 278 -7.66 -9.17 -6.33
N ASN A 279 -8.55 -8.22 -6.57
CA ASN A 279 -9.97 -8.30 -6.20
C ASN A 279 -10.26 -8.42 -4.69
N MET A 280 -9.30 -8.10 -3.83
CA MET A 280 -9.49 -8.03 -2.37
C MET A 280 -9.80 -6.60 -1.88
N GLY A 281 -9.62 -5.60 -2.73
CA GLY A 281 -9.80 -4.19 -2.36
C GLY A 281 -8.62 -3.59 -1.58
N VAL A 282 -7.49 -4.30 -1.51
CA VAL A 282 -6.30 -3.87 -0.75
C VAL A 282 -5.71 -2.58 -1.32
N GLU A 283 -5.57 -2.48 -2.64
CA GLU A 283 -5.01 -1.32 -3.32
C GLU A 283 -5.88 -0.07 -3.14
N GLN A 284 -7.20 -0.21 -3.21
CA GLN A 284 -8.14 0.88 -2.98
C GLN A 284 -8.12 1.32 -1.51
N PHE A 285 -8.11 0.36 -0.58
CA PHE A 285 -8.05 0.64 0.85
C PHE A 285 -6.78 1.42 1.21
N VAL A 286 -5.62 0.97 0.74
CA VAL A 286 -4.34 1.64 0.97
C VAL A 286 -4.36 3.04 0.37
N TYR A 287 -4.86 3.21 -0.85
CA TYR A 287 -4.98 4.51 -1.49
C TYR A 287 -5.90 5.46 -0.72
N GLN A 288 -7.06 4.97 -0.24
CA GLN A 288 -7.96 5.76 0.62
C GLN A 288 -7.27 6.22 1.92
N LYS A 289 -6.47 5.34 2.55
CA LYS A 289 -5.68 5.69 3.75
C LYS A 289 -4.58 6.72 3.50
N MET A 290 -4.10 6.88 2.25
CA MET A 290 -3.15 7.93 1.88
C MET A 290 -3.81 9.32 1.76
N GLY A 291 -5.13 9.40 1.80
CA GLY A 291 -5.88 10.66 1.78
C GLY A 291 -5.75 11.39 0.44
N THR A 292 -5.26 12.64 0.48
CA THR A 292 -5.18 13.53 -0.69
C THR A 292 -3.90 13.38 -1.53
N ALA A 293 -3.15 12.29 -1.35
CA ALA A 293 -1.91 12.09 -2.10
C ALA A 293 -2.20 11.98 -3.61
N LYS A 294 -1.49 12.78 -4.41
CA LYS A 294 -1.63 12.76 -5.87
C LYS A 294 -0.83 11.60 -6.46
N ILE A 295 -1.39 10.93 -7.45
CA ILE A 295 -0.71 9.89 -8.22
C ILE A 295 -0.80 10.17 -9.71
N ALA A 296 0.32 9.99 -10.42
CA ALA A 296 0.35 9.90 -11.88
C ALA A 296 0.35 8.42 -12.27
N ILE A 297 -0.80 7.91 -12.71
CA ILE A 297 -0.92 6.53 -13.14
C ILE A 297 -0.25 6.39 -14.51
N ALA A 298 0.68 5.45 -14.62
CA ALA A 298 1.45 5.18 -15.84
C ALA A 298 0.98 3.86 -16.49
N GLY A 299 0.67 3.92 -17.78
CA GLY A 299 0.25 2.75 -18.57
C GLY A 299 -1.06 2.10 -18.09
N GLU A 300 -1.29 0.88 -18.54
CA GLU A 300 -2.48 0.12 -18.16
C GLU A 300 -2.33 -0.56 -16.80
N VAL A 301 -3.39 -0.52 -16.02
CA VAL A 301 -3.53 -1.19 -14.72
C VAL A 301 -4.88 -1.91 -14.65
N VAL A 302 -4.91 -3.06 -14.00
CA VAL A 302 -6.11 -3.92 -13.94
C VAL A 302 -7.16 -3.38 -12.97
N SER A 303 -6.76 -2.60 -11.98
CA SER A 303 -7.63 -2.09 -10.92
C SER A 303 -7.71 -0.57 -10.91
N LYS A 304 -8.89 -0.03 -10.60
CA LYS A 304 -9.11 1.41 -10.40
C LYS A 304 -8.94 1.74 -8.91
N LEU A 305 -8.06 2.70 -8.60
CA LEU A 305 -7.81 3.15 -7.22
C LEU A 305 -8.97 3.95 -6.63
N ALA A 306 -9.56 4.83 -7.44
CA ALA A 306 -10.66 5.66 -6.98
C ALA A 306 -11.95 4.84 -6.91
N THR A 307 -12.47 4.65 -5.72
CA THR A 307 -13.78 4.07 -5.50
C THR A 307 -14.57 4.96 -4.53
N ARG A 308 -15.88 5.09 -4.76
CA ARG A 308 -16.82 5.72 -3.82
C ARG A 308 -17.26 4.75 -2.72
N GLU A 309 -16.87 3.49 -2.84
CA GLU A 309 -17.27 2.44 -1.93
C GLU A 309 -16.46 2.50 -0.63
N VAL A 310 -17.13 2.30 0.47
CA VAL A 310 -16.48 2.09 1.76
C VAL A 310 -15.98 0.65 1.80
N ILE A 311 -14.68 0.48 2.02
CA ILE A 311 -14.05 -0.83 2.15
C ILE A 311 -14.04 -1.17 3.63
N ASP A 312 -15.04 -1.95 4.07
CA ASP A 312 -15.30 -2.30 5.47
C ASP A 312 -14.92 -3.74 5.84
N TRP A 313 -14.39 -4.50 4.88
CA TRP A 313 -14.00 -5.91 5.06
C TRP A 313 -12.51 -6.11 5.32
N LEU A 314 -11.71 -5.04 5.38
CA LEU A 314 -10.30 -5.07 5.70
C LEU A 314 -10.07 -4.58 7.14
N THR A 315 -9.38 -5.38 7.95
CA THR A 315 -9.03 -5.02 9.32
C THR A 315 -7.53 -4.72 9.41
N VAL A 316 -7.18 -3.53 9.92
CA VAL A 316 -5.77 -3.19 10.15
C VAL A 316 -5.30 -3.81 11.45
N VAL A 317 -4.19 -4.55 11.39
CA VAL A 317 -3.55 -5.21 12.52
C VAL A 317 -2.09 -4.79 12.64
N GLU A 318 -1.42 -5.16 13.73
CA GLU A 318 -0.01 -4.83 13.93
C GLU A 318 0.91 -5.61 12.98
N ASP A 319 0.68 -6.90 12.86
CA ASP A 319 1.38 -7.76 11.90
C ASP A 319 0.39 -8.81 11.37
N ALA A 320 0.06 -8.72 10.08
CA ALA A 320 -0.87 -9.63 9.43
C ALA A 320 -0.34 -11.06 9.29
N SER A 321 0.98 -11.29 9.44
CA SER A 321 1.55 -12.63 9.49
C SER A 321 1.27 -13.35 10.82
N LYS A 322 0.86 -12.60 11.86
CA LYS A 322 0.44 -13.13 13.16
C LYS A 322 -1.07 -12.96 13.27
N ARG A 323 -1.82 -13.91 12.74
CA ARG A 323 -3.27 -13.83 12.76
C ARG A 323 -3.80 -13.55 14.16
N VAL A 324 -4.54 -12.47 14.32
CA VAL A 324 -5.20 -12.10 15.56
C VAL A 324 -6.67 -12.49 15.44
N GLU A 325 -7.14 -13.37 16.31
CA GLU A 325 -8.57 -13.66 16.40
C GLU A 325 -9.31 -12.47 17.02
N GLY A 326 -10.33 -12.00 16.32
CA GLY A 326 -11.17 -10.88 16.76
C GLY A 326 -10.81 -9.52 16.14
N ARG A 327 -11.83 -8.70 15.96
CA ARG A 327 -11.74 -7.34 15.39
C ARG A 327 -11.13 -6.40 16.43
N ARG A 328 -9.84 -6.04 16.27
CA ARG A 328 -9.20 -4.96 17.04
C ARG A 328 -9.08 -3.70 16.19
N THR A 329 -10.18 -3.07 15.86
CA THR A 329 -10.18 -1.64 15.56
C THR A 329 -10.36 -0.92 16.89
N THR A 330 -9.34 -0.21 17.34
CA THR A 330 -9.54 0.78 18.40
C THR A 330 -10.27 1.96 17.74
N ASP A 331 -11.51 2.20 18.10
CA ASP A 331 -12.29 3.37 17.67
C ASP A 331 -11.72 4.67 18.27
N ALA A 332 -10.55 4.61 18.89
CA ALA A 332 -9.92 5.75 19.55
C ALA A 332 -9.66 6.89 18.56
N LEU A 333 -10.14 8.07 18.90
CA LEU A 333 -9.87 9.32 18.20
C LEU A 333 -8.66 10.00 18.83
N LEU A 334 -7.58 10.15 18.04
CA LEU A 334 -6.38 10.88 18.42
C LEU A 334 -6.43 12.30 17.87
N CYS A 335 -6.28 13.30 18.73
CA CYS A 335 -6.16 14.70 18.34
C CYS A 335 -4.70 15.14 18.38
N PHE A 336 -4.18 15.59 17.25
CA PHE A 336 -2.82 16.13 17.10
C PHE A 336 -2.86 17.63 16.93
N ARG A 337 -2.15 18.34 17.82
CA ARG A 337 -1.99 19.79 17.72
C ARG A 337 -0.53 20.18 17.81
N GLY A 338 -0.06 20.97 16.86
CA GLY A 338 1.33 21.45 16.82
C GLY A 338 1.76 21.80 15.42
N ALA A 339 3.06 21.74 15.17
CA ALA A 339 3.66 22.07 13.89
C ALA A 339 3.73 20.87 12.94
N CYS A 340 4.35 21.09 11.79
CA CYS A 340 4.38 20.11 10.67
C CYS A 340 5.14 18.82 10.98
N GLU A 341 5.97 18.77 12.02
CA GLU A 341 6.65 17.57 12.47
C GLU A 341 5.66 16.47 12.90
N LEU A 342 4.50 16.87 13.44
CA LEU A 342 3.45 15.91 13.80
C LEU A 342 2.74 15.31 12.59
N ASP A 343 2.82 15.94 11.41
CA ASP A 343 2.16 15.41 10.19
C ASP A 343 2.67 14.02 9.82
N GLN A 344 3.97 13.75 10.02
CA GLN A 344 4.52 12.41 9.82
C GLN A 344 3.98 11.39 10.83
N VAL A 345 3.95 11.77 12.12
CA VAL A 345 3.45 10.90 13.18
C VAL A 345 1.99 10.52 12.89
N THR A 346 1.19 11.51 12.48
CA THR A 346 -0.22 11.23 12.12
C THR A 346 -0.33 10.28 10.94
N HIS A 347 0.60 10.33 9.98
CA HIS A 347 0.59 9.41 8.85
C HIS A 347 0.82 7.96 9.30
N TYR A 348 1.82 7.72 10.15
CA TYR A 348 2.12 6.38 10.67
C TYR A 348 0.97 5.79 11.51
N LEU A 349 0.22 6.64 12.20
CA LEU A 349 -0.89 6.22 13.07
C LEU A 349 -2.25 6.17 12.36
N ALA A 350 -2.42 6.88 11.22
CA ALA A 350 -3.68 6.98 10.49
C ALA A 350 -4.24 5.65 9.97
N HIS A 351 -3.38 4.62 9.88
CA HIS A 351 -3.80 3.28 9.49
C HIS A 351 -4.58 2.55 10.60
N ARG A 352 -4.36 2.95 11.87
CA ARG A 352 -4.88 2.24 13.06
C ARG A 352 -5.93 3.03 13.82
N TYR A 353 -5.86 4.37 13.79
CA TYR A 353 -6.67 5.26 14.64
C TYR A 353 -7.40 6.29 13.79
N SER A 354 -8.54 6.74 14.29
CA SER A 354 -9.19 7.95 13.81
C SER A 354 -8.40 9.17 14.24
N MET A 355 -8.24 10.15 13.34
CA MET A 355 -7.34 11.29 13.55
C MET A 355 -8.06 12.62 13.42
N ALA A 356 -7.92 13.48 14.42
CA ALA A 356 -8.17 14.91 14.31
C ALA A 356 -6.83 15.64 14.22
N ARG A 357 -6.67 16.50 13.23
CA ARG A 357 -5.43 17.25 12.97
C ARG A 357 -5.70 18.72 13.14
N GLU A 358 -5.11 19.33 14.15
CA GLU A 358 -5.17 20.76 14.42
C GLU A 358 -3.82 21.40 14.13
N PHE A 359 -3.40 21.27 12.86
CA PHE A 359 -2.20 21.93 12.36
C PHE A 359 -2.48 23.37 11.91
N PRO A 360 -1.45 24.17 11.57
CA PRO A 360 -1.62 25.52 11.08
C PRO A 360 -2.66 25.59 9.95
N PHE A 361 -3.68 26.41 10.12
CA PHE A 361 -4.68 26.65 9.09
C PHE A 361 -4.16 27.67 8.09
N PRO A 362 -4.29 27.45 6.76
CA PRO A 362 -4.02 28.49 5.80
C PRO A 362 -5.10 29.58 5.91
N TYR A 363 -4.68 30.78 6.27
CA TYR A 363 -5.53 31.98 6.23
C TYR A 363 -4.87 33.03 5.33
N LYS A 364 -5.53 33.45 4.27
CA LYS A 364 -4.98 34.36 3.25
C LYS A 364 -3.57 33.97 2.79
N GLY A 365 -3.30 32.69 2.61
CA GLY A 365 -1.98 32.17 2.22
C GLY A 365 -1.01 31.91 3.37
N TRP A 366 -1.41 32.07 4.62
CA TRP A 366 -0.62 31.85 5.83
C TRP A 366 -1.07 30.62 6.60
N GLY A 367 -0.10 29.91 7.16
CA GLY A 367 -0.39 28.89 8.15
C GLY A 367 -0.46 29.52 9.54
N VAL A 368 -1.64 29.56 10.13
CA VAL A 368 -1.81 30.07 11.49
C VAL A 368 -2.20 28.93 12.41
N ALA A 369 -1.27 28.54 13.28
CA ALA A 369 -1.61 27.78 14.47
C ALA A 369 -1.17 28.60 15.66
N MET A 370 -2.06 28.84 16.59
CA MET A 370 -1.63 29.27 17.91
C MET A 370 -0.92 28.10 18.59
N PRO A 371 0.24 28.32 19.22
CA PRO A 371 0.91 27.33 20.03
C PRO A 371 -0.02 26.77 21.12
N ALA A 372 0.12 25.50 21.45
CA ALA A 372 -0.85 24.80 22.29
C ALA A 372 -0.97 25.38 23.70
N ALA A 373 0.15 25.70 24.37
CA ALA A 373 0.16 26.21 25.72
C ALA A 373 -0.36 27.65 25.82
N GLN A 374 0.09 28.50 24.89
CA GLN A 374 -0.29 29.91 24.86
C GLN A 374 -1.74 30.13 24.42
N PHE A 375 -2.24 29.24 23.58
CA PHE A 375 -3.63 29.26 23.18
C PHE A 375 -4.58 28.93 24.35
N ALA A 376 -4.15 28.11 25.31
CA ALA A 376 -4.99 27.78 26.46
C ALA A 376 -5.33 29.02 27.29
N THR A 377 -4.37 29.94 27.46
CA THR A 377 -4.58 31.22 28.18
C THR A 377 -5.48 32.18 27.38
N ALA A 378 -5.27 32.29 26.09
CA ALA A 378 -6.05 33.18 25.23
C ALA A 378 -7.46 32.61 24.93
N TYR A 379 -7.65 31.30 24.93
CA TYR A 379 -8.90 30.65 24.49
C TYR A 379 -10.14 31.13 25.24
N LYS A 380 -10.08 31.12 26.57
CA LYS A 380 -11.21 31.58 27.39
C LYS A 380 -11.48 33.07 27.22
N ALA A 381 -10.42 33.87 27.10
CA ALA A 381 -10.52 35.31 26.88
C ALA A 381 -11.15 35.61 25.51
N LEU A 382 -10.70 34.92 24.45
CA LEU A 382 -11.22 35.12 23.09
C LEU A 382 -12.68 34.72 22.90
N GLN A 383 -13.25 33.96 23.82
CA GLN A 383 -14.70 33.65 23.83
C GLN A 383 -15.54 34.79 24.37
N GLN A 384 -14.96 35.76 25.07
CA GLN A 384 -15.70 36.88 25.63
C GLN A 384 -16.09 37.88 24.54
N PRO A 385 -17.27 38.49 24.62
CA PRO A 385 -17.76 39.43 23.61
C PRO A 385 -16.85 40.61 23.34
N GLU A 386 -16.17 41.11 24.35
CA GLU A 386 -15.23 42.25 24.25
C GLU A 386 -13.98 41.94 23.43
N HIS A 387 -13.63 40.66 23.28
CA HIS A 387 -12.49 40.21 22.48
C HIS A 387 -12.84 39.82 21.05
N ARG A 388 -14.13 39.89 20.67
CA ARG A 388 -14.57 39.52 19.32
C ARG A 388 -13.84 40.32 18.23
N ILE A 389 -13.54 41.57 18.51
CA ILE A 389 -12.76 42.45 17.63
C ILE A 389 -11.40 41.85 17.26
N LEU A 390 -10.78 41.08 18.17
CA LEU A 390 -9.51 40.41 17.91
C LEU A 390 -9.64 39.30 16.86
N LEU A 391 -10.77 38.54 16.90
CA LEU A 391 -11.03 37.49 15.92
C LEU A 391 -11.38 38.06 14.55
N ASP A 392 -11.94 39.26 14.51
CA ASP A 392 -12.35 39.91 13.26
C ASP A 392 -11.20 40.67 12.59
N ARG A 393 -10.28 41.25 13.37
CA ARG A 393 -9.25 42.17 12.86
C ARG A 393 -7.84 41.61 12.87
N LEU A 394 -7.49 40.68 13.78
CA LEU A 394 -6.16 40.13 13.81
C LEU A 394 -5.99 39.10 12.68
N PRO A 395 -5.03 39.30 11.77
CA PRO A 395 -4.71 38.29 10.76
C PRO A 395 -4.16 37.07 11.46
N GLY A 396 -4.75 35.95 11.09
CA GLY A 396 -4.36 34.68 11.64
C GLY A 396 -5.15 34.22 12.86
N LEU A 397 -5.97 35.07 13.46
CA LEU A 397 -6.91 34.67 14.50
C LEU A 397 -8.29 34.36 13.90
N HIS A 398 -8.40 33.24 13.18
CA HIS A 398 -9.66 32.83 12.58
C HIS A 398 -10.57 32.18 13.63
N PRO A 399 -11.92 32.40 13.59
CA PRO A 399 -12.88 31.78 14.53
C PRO A 399 -12.77 30.27 14.68
N LYS A 400 -12.26 29.55 13.66
CA LYS A 400 -11.98 28.10 13.73
C LYS A 400 -10.97 27.71 14.83
N VAL A 401 -10.12 28.63 15.29
CA VAL A 401 -9.21 28.34 16.42
C VAL A 401 -9.97 28.03 17.69
N LEU A 402 -11.22 28.53 17.81
CA LEU A 402 -12.11 28.24 18.93
C LEU A 402 -12.81 26.86 18.83
N GLN A 403 -12.65 26.14 17.75
CA GLN A 403 -13.23 24.81 17.53
C GLN A 403 -12.28 23.67 17.88
N SER A 404 -11.22 23.94 18.65
CA SER A 404 -10.24 22.94 19.06
C SER A 404 -10.87 21.85 19.93
N LEU A 405 -10.61 20.59 19.60
CA LEU A 405 -10.98 19.43 20.41
C LEU A 405 -10.28 19.42 21.76
N ILE A 406 -9.09 20.04 21.86
CA ILE A 406 -8.34 20.13 23.14
C ILE A 406 -9.17 20.84 24.21
N PHE A 407 -9.94 21.84 23.82
CA PHE A 407 -10.73 22.64 24.76
C PHE A 407 -12.20 22.20 24.83
N ASN A 408 -12.71 21.66 23.72
CA ASN A 408 -14.11 21.24 23.62
C ASN A 408 -14.32 19.77 23.98
N GLY A 409 -13.22 19.01 24.11
CA GLY A 409 -13.29 17.57 24.33
C GLY A 409 -13.62 16.79 23.05
N GLY A 410 -13.73 15.47 23.18
CA GLY A 410 -14.18 14.60 22.09
C GLY A 410 -13.07 13.75 21.44
N ALA A 411 -11.84 13.86 21.88
CA ALA A 411 -10.78 12.91 21.54
C ALA A 411 -10.38 12.05 22.75
N ASP A 412 -9.94 10.82 22.49
CA ASP A 412 -9.50 9.89 23.53
C ASP A 412 -8.06 10.14 23.95
N VAL A 413 -7.24 10.62 22.99
CA VAL A 413 -5.82 10.92 23.23
C VAL A 413 -5.47 12.25 22.56
N TYR A 414 -4.72 13.10 23.27
CA TYR A 414 -4.22 14.37 22.78
C TYR A 414 -2.70 14.33 22.68
N VAL A 415 -2.16 14.63 21.48
CA VAL A 415 -0.75 14.70 21.20
C VAL A 415 -0.40 16.15 20.87
N LEU A 416 0.44 16.77 21.72
CA LEU A 416 0.82 18.18 21.61
C LEU A 416 2.29 18.31 21.26
N SER A 417 2.62 19.21 20.33
CA SER A 417 3.99 19.63 20.09
C SER A 417 4.15 21.12 20.44
N PHE A 418 5.19 21.42 21.18
CA PHE A 418 5.56 22.75 21.62
C PHE A 418 6.77 23.30 20.85
N SER A 419 7.22 22.63 19.81
CA SER A 419 8.46 22.95 19.07
C SER A 419 8.48 24.34 18.46
N ILE A 420 7.31 24.89 18.12
CA ILE A 420 7.19 26.21 17.49
C ILE A 420 6.85 27.32 18.46
N GLU A 421 6.54 27.02 19.71
CA GLU A 421 6.14 28.04 20.70
C GLU A 421 7.20 29.13 20.93
N PRO A 422 8.51 28.79 21.01
CA PRO A 422 9.54 29.80 21.16
C PRO A 422 9.69 30.78 19.99
N GLN A 423 9.05 30.47 18.85
CA GLN A 423 9.15 31.32 17.64
C GLN A 423 8.06 32.38 17.54
N TRP A 424 7.15 32.44 18.51
CA TRP A 424 6.03 33.37 18.51
C TRP A 424 6.27 34.49 19.47
N THR A 425 5.89 35.73 19.05
CA THR A 425 5.94 36.92 19.87
C THR A 425 4.60 37.13 20.52
N HIS A 426 4.59 37.50 21.78
CA HIS A 426 3.38 37.78 22.55
C HIS A 426 3.06 39.27 22.51
N PHE A 427 1.81 39.56 22.28
CA PHE A 427 1.29 40.92 22.26
C PHE A 427 0.12 41.01 23.23
N ARG A 428 0.19 42.06 24.10
CA ARG A 428 -0.89 42.38 25.02
C ARG A 428 -1.84 43.35 24.38
N TYR A 429 -3.11 42.99 24.32
CA TYR A 429 -4.18 43.91 23.90
C TYR A 429 -4.46 44.89 25.02
N LYS A 430 -4.06 46.17 24.86
CA LYS A 430 -4.09 47.20 25.90
C LYS A 430 -5.47 47.40 26.54
N PRO A 431 -6.60 47.39 25.80
CA PRO A 431 -7.91 47.62 26.39
C PRO A 431 -8.34 46.60 27.46
N THR A 432 -7.92 45.35 27.36
CA THR A 432 -8.38 44.26 28.23
C THR A 432 -7.23 43.50 28.91
N GLY A 433 -5.98 43.75 28.49
CA GLY A 433 -4.80 43.06 29.01
C GLY A 433 -4.62 41.63 28.49
N VAL A 434 -5.49 41.14 27.59
CA VAL A 434 -5.37 39.77 27.04
C VAL A 434 -4.10 39.65 26.19
N VAL A 435 -3.35 38.56 26.40
CA VAL A 435 -2.12 38.31 25.67
C VAL A 435 -2.41 37.29 24.57
N VAL A 436 -2.01 37.61 23.34
CA VAL A 436 -2.16 36.76 22.16
C VAL A 436 -0.80 36.53 21.51
N PRO A 437 -0.44 35.28 21.19
CA PRO A 437 0.74 34.96 20.43
C PRO A 437 0.51 35.22 18.95
N LEU A 438 1.40 35.97 18.29
CA LEU A 438 1.31 36.28 16.88
C LEU A 438 2.65 36.03 16.19
N LYS A 439 2.61 35.48 14.98
CA LYS A 439 3.77 35.35 14.10
C LYS A 439 3.62 36.35 12.96
N LEU A 440 4.19 37.54 13.14
CA LEU A 440 4.05 38.63 12.18
C LEU A 440 5.08 38.58 11.05
N ASN A 441 6.13 37.75 11.18
CA ASN A 441 7.17 37.63 10.17
C ASN A 441 7.39 36.19 9.74
N HIS A 442 7.32 35.93 8.45
CA HIS A 442 7.49 34.57 7.88
C HIS A 442 8.97 34.18 7.69
N SER A 443 9.88 35.15 7.56
CA SER A 443 11.28 34.90 7.22
C SER A 443 12.19 34.76 8.43
N ALA A 444 11.71 35.00 9.64
CA ALA A 444 12.53 34.91 10.83
C ALA A 444 12.69 33.46 11.34
N HIS A 445 13.55 32.69 10.72
CA HIS A 445 14.45 31.77 11.43
C HIS A 445 15.44 32.51 12.31
N MET A 446 15.10 33.70 12.76
CA MET A 446 16.01 34.59 13.47
C MET A 446 15.56 34.72 14.90
N SER A 447 16.20 33.93 15.71
CA SER A 447 16.71 34.23 17.05
C SER A 447 16.65 35.72 17.45
N ASN A 448 16.02 36.00 18.60
CA ASN A 448 16.37 37.07 19.53
C ASN A 448 16.33 38.52 19.04
N VAL A 449 15.41 38.94 18.20
CA VAL A 449 15.19 40.39 17.96
C VAL A 449 14.07 40.85 18.88
N ARG A 450 14.42 41.55 19.97
CA ARG A 450 13.48 42.37 20.75
C ARG A 450 12.97 43.48 19.83
N LEU A 451 11.65 43.51 19.64
CA LEU A 451 11.02 44.56 18.86
C LEU A 451 11.02 45.90 19.66
N THR A 452 11.86 46.80 19.26
CA THR A 452 11.78 48.20 19.70
C THR A 452 10.81 48.94 18.79
N THR A 453 10.45 50.20 19.13
CA THR A 453 9.55 51.03 18.29
C THR A 453 10.00 51.16 16.83
N THR A 454 11.30 51.03 16.57
CA THR A 454 11.88 50.94 15.22
C THR A 454 11.48 49.64 14.48
N SER A 455 11.10 48.61 15.19
CA SER A 455 10.78 47.30 14.65
C SER A 455 9.37 47.18 14.06
N TYR A 456 8.42 47.99 14.44
CA TYR A 456 7.09 48.01 13.80
C TYR A 456 7.18 48.39 12.32
N ALA A 457 7.98 49.40 11.98
CA ALA A 457 8.23 49.78 10.58
C ALA A 457 8.96 48.69 9.82
N GLN A 458 9.93 48.01 10.46
CA GLN A 458 10.65 46.88 9.89
C GLN A 458 9.74 45.65 9.76
N MET A 459 8.87 45.40 10.73
CA MET A 459 7.85 44.37 10.65
C MET A 459 6.89 44.60 9.50
N LYS A 460 6.37 45.82 9.35
CA LYS A 460 5.51 46.18 8.23
C LYS A 460 6.21 45.99 6.89
N ALA A 461 7.48 46.33 6.79
CA ALA A 461 8.28 46.18 5.59
C ALA A 461 8.68 44.73 5.29
N SER A 462 8.80 43.88 6.30
CA SER A 462 9.24 42.48 6.17
C SER A 462 8.12 41.47 6.23
N THR A 463 6.91 41.85 6.61
CA THR A 463 5.77 40.98 6.66
C THR A 463 5.16 40.80 5.29
N SER A 464 4.77 39.57 4.99
CA SER A 464 3.92 39.26 3.83
C SER A 464 2.41 39.33 4.18
N ILE A 465 2.07 39.88 5.36
CA ILE A 465 0.68 40.15 5.73
C ILE A 465 0.19 41.36 4.95
N ASP A 466 -0.84 41.18 4.18
CA ASP A 466 -1.46 42.25 3.40
C ASP A 466 -2.41 43.06 4.29
N TRP A 467 -1.80 43.87 5.15
CA TRP A 467 -2.50 44.82 6.02
C TRP A 467 -2.53 46.21 5.40
N THR A 468 -3.70 46.81 5.50
CA THR A 468 -3.84 48.23 5.20
C THR A 468 -3.12 49.09 6.22
N ASP A 469 -2.86 50.34 5.88
CA ASP A 469 -2.23 51.29 6.83
C ASP A 469 -3.08 51.51 8.06
N ASP A 470 -4.40 51.51 7.93
CA ASP A 470 -5.34 51.63 9.05
C ASP A 470 -5.31 50.42 9.99
N GLU A 471 -5.17 49.22 9.44
CA GLU A 471 -5.03 48.00 10.25
C GLU A 471 -3.71 47.96 11.01
N TRP A 472 -2.61 48.41 10.41
CA TRP A 472 -1.34 48.58 11.07
C TRP A 472 -1.36 49.65 12.16
N GLN A 473 -1.97 50.79 11.90
CA GLN A 473 -2.13 51.83 12.90
C GLN A 473 -2.95 51.34 14.09
N TRP A 474 -4.10 50.70 13.83
CA TRP A 474 -4.89 50.10 14.88
C TRP A 474 -4.10 49.09 15.72
N PHE A 475 -3.27 48.24 15.09
CA PHE A 475 -2.45 47.27 15.80
C PHE A 475 -1.42 47.97 16.71
N GLN A 476 -0.71 48.98 16.23
CA GLN A 476 0.23 49.74 17.01
C GLN A 476 -0.42 50.44 18.21
N ASP A 477 -1.56 51.05 18.01
CA ASP A 477 -2.29 51.74 19.04
C ASP A 477 -2.85 50.80 20.11
N SER A 478 -3.29 49.62 19.68
CA SER A 478 -4.05 48.68 20.52
C SER A 478 -3.18 47.62 21.21
N PHE A 479 -1.95 47.41 20.77
CA PHE A 479 -1.10 46.36 21.31
C PHE A 479 0.24 46.85 21.84
N GLU A 480 0.76 46.14 22.82
CA GLU A 480 2.15 46.25 23.29
C GLU A 480 2.82 44.88 23.23
N GLU A 481 4.10 44.82 22.90
CA GLU A 481 4.86 43.60 22.91
C GLU A 481 5.24 43.19 24.34
N CYS A 482 5.00 41.92 24.69
CA CYS A 482 5.32 41.38 26.01
C CYS A 482 6.61 40.57 26.04
N GLY A 483 7.32 40.48 24.89
CA GLY A 483 8.50 39.62 24.77
C GLY A 483 8.20 38.16 24.42
N GLN A 484 9.25 37.35 24.33
CA GLN A 484 9.15 35.91 24.12
C GLN A 484 9.18 35.23 25.50
N PHE A 485 8.15 34.45 25.81
CA PHE A 485 8.14 33.43 26.87
C PHE A 485 8.36 33.84 28.35
N GLU A 486 8.66 35.09 28.71
CA GLU A 486 9.06 35.48 30.08
C GLU A 486 7.90 35.83 31.04
N SER A 487 6.65 35.67 30.62
CA SER A 487 5.52 36.17 31.41
C SER A 487 4.29 35.25 31.49
N LEU A 488 4.52 33.96 31.50
CA LEU A 488 3.43 33.01 31.83
C LEU A 488 3.63 32.38 33.19
#